data_147acb7ae7682d46caa53de08d03253d
#
_entry.id   147acb7ae7682d46caa53de08d03253d
#
_cell.length_a   1.000
_cell.length_b   1.000
_cell.length_c   1.000
_cell.angle_alpha   90.00
_cell.angle_beta   90.00
_cell.angle_gamma   90.00
#
_symmetry.space_group_name_H-M   'P 1'
#
loop_
_entity.id
_entity.type
_entity.pdbx_description
1 polymer ?
#
loop_
_entity_poly.entity_id
_entity_poly.type
_entity_poly.pdbx_seq_one_letter_code
_entity_poly.pdbx_strand_id
1 'polypeptide(L)'
;LSADILEQVEDEVNDVIRRDLPIRTSVMPLDEALRRGALAFFGDKYGDLVRVVEVPGFSMELCGGTHAGSTGSVGVLKVIQERGIAAGIRRIEALAGEEAVRRAREDRAIVERVQTTLNVDRRSLHESLQRLLEQNRSLQREIEQLKIAMAAGGGAAGAEDEIREIAGVRVLVRXXXXXXXXXSITAGAGCPPV
;
A
#
# COMPACT_ATOMS: atom_id res chain seq x y z
N LEU A 1 -2.59 15.00 -8.37
CA LEU A 1 -2.44 15.99 -7.29
C LEU A 1 -1.48 15.44 -6.25
N SER A 2 -0.77 16.33 -5.53
CA SER A 2 0.04 15.91 -4.40
C SER A 2 -0.86 15.59 -3.19
N ALA A 3 -0.33 14.82 -2.24
CA ALA A 3 -1.06 14.49 -1.01
C ALA A 3 -1.44 15.77 -0.24
N ASP A 4 -0.52 16.75 -0.20
CA ASP A 4 -0.75 18.02 0.50
C ASP A 4 -1.93 18.81 -0.10
N ILE A 5 -2.07 18.81 -1.44
CA ILE A 5 -3.20 19.48 -2.11
C ILE A 5 -4.52 18.77 -1.78
N LEU A 6 -4.51 17.43 -1.76
CA LEU A 6 -5.71 16.66 -1.41
C LEU A 6 -6.11 16.91 0.06
N GLU A 7 -5.14 17.00 0.95
CA GLU A 7 -5.38 17.33 2.37
C GLU A 7 -5.99 18.74 2.50
N GLN A 8 -5.44 19.73 1.79
CA GLN A 8 -5.98 21.09 1.79
C GLN A 8 -7.42 21.13 1.27
N VAL A 9 -7.72 20.40 0.19
CA VAL A 9 -9.08 20.30 -0.35
C VAL A 9 -10.03 19.66 0.66
N GLU A 10 -9.60 18.57 1.30
CA GLU A 10 -10.38 17.88 2.33
C GLU A 10 -10.67 18.81 3.52
N ASP A 11 -9.65 19.56 3.96
CA ASP A 11 -9.77 20.51 5.07
C ASP A 11 -10.73 21.64 4.72
N GLU A 12 -10.63 22.23 3.52
CA GLU A 12 -11.53 23.30 3.07
C GLU A 12 -12.99 22.85 3.01
N VAL A 13 -13.23 21.65 2.45
CA VAL A 13 -14.58 21.09 2.39
C VAL A 13 -15.12 20.85 3.79
N ASN A 14 -14.32 20.26 4.68
CA ASN A 14 -14.75 20.01 6.06
C ASN A 14 -14.97 21.30 6.85
N ASP A 15 -14.24 22.37 6.54
CA ASP A 15 -14.50 23.68 7.13
C ASP A 15 -15.88 24.22 6.74
N VAL A 16 -16.24 24.13 5.45
CA VAL A 16 -17.55 24.52 4.95
C VAL A 16 -18.65 23.67 5.58
N ILE A 17 -18.41 22.37 5.75
CA ILE A 17 -19.33 21.46 6.43
C ILE A 17 -19.57 21.93 7.89
N ARG A 18 -18.48 22.23 8.63
CA ARG A 18 -18.58 22.69 10.03
C ARG A 18 -19.32 24.01 10.17
N ARG A 19 -19.29 24.87 9.15
CA ARG A 19 -19.99 26.17 9.16
C ARG A 19 -21.50 26.03 8.99
N ASP A 20 -21.99 24.85 8.63
CA ASP A 20 -23.42 24.51 8.47
C ASP A 20 -24.19 25.56 7.64
N LEU A 21 -23.62 25.89 6.46
CA LEU A 21 -24.22 26.88 5.56
C LEU A 21 -25.50 26.32 4.91
N PRO A 22 -26.55 27.15 4.74
CA PRO A 22 -27.76 26.68 4.05
C PRO A 22 -27.49 26.41 2.57
N ILE A 23 -28.06 25.33 2.04
CA ILE A 23 -28.01 25.00 0.63
C ILE A 23 -29.32 25.48 -0.02
N ARG A 24 -29.23 26.46 -0.91
CA ARG A 24 -30.37 27.08 -1.54
C ARG A 24 -30.56 26.54 -2.94
N THR A 25 -31.82 26.33 -3.29
CA THR A 25 -32.18 25.88 -4.64
C THR A 25 -33.13 26.90 -5.26
N SER A 26 -32.84 27.28 -6.49
CA SER A 26 -33.71 28.18 -7.26
C SER A 26 -33.80 27.73 -8.72
N VAL A 27 -34.82 28.17 -9.43
CA VAL A 27 -34.94 27.92 -10.86
C VAL A 27 -34.92 29.30 -11.56
N MET A 28 -34.12 29.42 -12.60
CA MET A 28 -33.95 30.67 -13.33
C MET A 28 -33.54 30.41 -14.78
N PRO A 29 -33.59 31.42 -15.66
CA PRO A 29 -33.07 31.29 -17.03
C PRO A 29 -31.57 30.98 -17.02
N LEU A 30 -31.11 30.11 -17.94
CA LEU A 30 -29.72 29.70 -18.07
C LEU A 30 -28.78 30.91 -18.14
N ASP A 31 -29.11 31.89 -18.96
CA ASP A 31 -28.28 33.09 -19.12
C ASP A 31 -28.12 33.87 -17.81
N GLU A 32 -29.18 33.92 -17.00
CA GLU A 32 -29.11 34.58 -15.68
C GLU A 32 -28.22 33.80 -14.73
N ALA A 33 -28.35 32.48 -14.69
CA ALA A 33 -27.51 31.60 -13.83
C ALA A 33 -26.04 31.78 -14.19
N LEU A 34 -25.70 31.77 -15.47
CA LEU A 34 -24.31 31.94 -15.92
C LEU A 34 -23.76 33.34 -15.57
N ARG A 35 -24.58 34.40 -15.75
CA ARG A 35 -24.17 35.77 -15.36
C ARG A 35 -23.92 35.88 -13.85
N ARG A 36 -24.61 35.10 -13.03
CA ARG A 36 -24.41 35.05 -11.57
C ARG A 36 -23.19 34.18 -11.17
N GLY A 37 -22.55 33.54 -12.15
CA GLY A 37 -21.37 32.77 -11.92
C GLY A 37 -21.62 31.28 -11.65
N ALA A 38 -22.80 30.77 -11.98
CA ALA A 38 -23.09 29.36 -11.78
C ALA A 38 -22.22 28.49 -12.70
N LEU A 39 -21.60 27.45 -12.12
CA LEU A 39 -20.77 26.47 -12.85
C LEU A 39 -21.67 25.50 -13.62
N ALA A 40 -21.37 25.32 -14.91
CA ALA A 40 -22.12 24.45 -15.81
C ALA A 40 -21.20 23.36 -16.34
N PHE A 41 -21.35 22.13 -15.85
CA PHE A 41 -20.42 21.04 -16.14
C PHE A 41 -20.86 20.14 -17.31
N PHE A 42 -22.08 20.23 -17.78
CA PHE A 42 -22.64 19.24 -18.71
C PHE A 42 -22.89 19.79 -20.14
N GLY A 43 -22.24 20.89 -20.49
CA GLY A 43 -22.23 21.42 -21.85
C GLY A 43 -23.64 21.75 -22.39
N ASP A 44 -23.96 21.25 -23.57
CA ASP A 44 -25.17 21.58 -24.32
C ASP A 44 -26.47 20.92 -23.83
N LYS A 45 -26.44 20.28 -22.65
CA LYS A 45 -27.58 19.52 -22.11
C LYS A 45 -28.58 20.38 -21.30
N TYR A 46 -28.37 21.68 -21.22
CA TYR A 46 -29.22 22.55 -20.41
C TYR A 46 -30.36 23.14 -21.25
N GLY A 47 -31.55 23.14 -20.69
CA GLY A 47 -32.68 23.83 -21.26
C GLY A 47 -32.68 25.34 -20.94
N ASP A 48 -33.72 26.06 -21.39
CA ASP A 48 -33.83 27.50 -21.16
C ASP A 48 -33.97 27.88 -19.69
N LEU A 49 -34.59 26.99 -18.89
CA LEU A 49 -34.72 27.13 -17.44
C LEU A 49 -33.85 26.05 -16.76
N VAL A 50 -33.04 26.47 -15.80
CA VAL A 50 -32.11 25.60 -15.08
C VAL A 50 -32.32 25.68 -13.57
N ARG A 51 -32.05 24.56 -12.91
CA ARG A 51 -32.06 24.52 -11.45
C ARG A 51 -30.63 24.83 -10.96
N VAL A 52 -30.54 25.86 -10.14
CA VAL A 52 -29.29 26.32 -9.51
C VAL A 52 -29.27 25.87 -8.07
N VAL A 53 -28.17 25.32 -7.66
CA VAL A 53 -27.87 24.94 -6.27
C VAL A 53 -26.74 25.84 -5.79
N GLU A 54 -26.98 26.54 -4.69
CA GLU A 54 -26.06 27.55 -4.17
C GLU A 54 -25.73 27.28 -2.69
N VAL A 55 -24.45 27.26 -2.36
CA VAL A 55 -23.93 27.40 -0.99
C VAL A 55 -23.42 28.84 -0.90
N PRO A 56 -24.15 29.76 -0.23
CA PRO A 56 -23.83 31.18 -0.27
C PRO A 56 -22.41 31.50 0.16
N GLY A 57 -21.70 32.24 -0.70
CA GLY A 57 -20.32 32.64 -0.46
C GLY A 57 -19.29 31.53 -0.68
N PHE A 58 -19.71 30.36 -1.18
CA PHE A 58 -18.81 29.25 -1.45
C PHE A 58 -18.95 28.69 -2.87
N SER A 59 -20.13 28.21 -3.24
CA SER A 59 -20.31 27.63 -4.59
C SER A 59 -21.70 27.87 -5.15
N MET A 60 -21.80 27.90 -6.47
CA MET A 60 -23.08 27.95 -7.20
C MET A 60 -22.92 27.08 -8.45
N GLU A 61 -23.84 26.15 -8.67
CA GLU A 61 -23.75 25.22 -9.79
C GLU A 61 -25.11 24.82 -10.36
N LEU A 62 -25.12 24.41 -11.61
CA LEU A 62 -26.32 23.86 -12.26
C LEU A 62 -26.43 22.38 -11.93
N CYS A 63 -27.44 22.01 -11.14
CA CYS A 63 -27.61 20.61 -10.73
C CYS A 63 -29.08 20.25 -10.53
N GLY A 64 -29.52 19.20 -11.23
CA GLY A 64 -30.89 18.67 -11.14
C GLY A 64 -31.10 17.66 -10.02
N GLY A 65 -30.00 17.25 -9.31
CA GLY A 65 -30.06 16.23 -8.28
C GLY A 65 -30.68 16.68 -6.96
N THR A 66 -30.93 15.74 -6.07
CA THR A 66 -31.33 16.04 -4.69
C THR A 66 -30.14 16.50 -3.88
N HIS A 67 -30.35 17.45 -2.99
CA HIS A 67 -29.30 18.01 -2.15
C HIS A 67 -29.74 18.06 -0.68
N ALA A 68 -28.76 18.05 0.22
CA ALA A 68 -28.98 18.28 1.64
C ALA A 68 -29.53 19.72 1.87
N GLY A 69 -30.16 19.95 3.00
CA GLY A 69 -30.66 21.29 3.36
C GLY A 69 -29.57 22.24 3.84
N SER A 70 -28.47 21.70 4.34
CA SER A 70 -27.30 22.49 4.79
C SER A 70 -26.05 21.67 4.62
N THR A 71 -24.89 22.34 4.59
CA THR A 71 -23.59 21.68 4.48
C THR A 71 -23.31 20.78 5.69
N GLY A 72 -23.75 21.17 6.88
CA GLY A 72 -23.58 20.38 8.10
C GLY A 72 -24.26 19.00 8.04
N SER A 73 -25.34 18.88 7.26
CA SER A 73 -26.04 17.60 7.05
C SER A 73 -25.18 16.55 6.35
N VAL A 74 -24.12 16.95 5.65
CA VAL A 74 -23.20 16.05 4.94
C VAL A 74 -22.35 15.22 5.93
N GLY A 75 -22.04 15.80 7.09
CA GLY A 75 -21.12 15.20 8.04
C GLY A 75 -19.67 15.29 7.55
N VAL A 76 -18.75 14.62 8.26
CA VAL A 76 -17.34 14.67 7.88
C VAL A 76 -17.13 14.06 6.48
N LEU A 77 -16.26 14.69 5.69
CA LEU A 77 -15.84 14.17 4.38
C LEU A 77 -14.40 13.66 4.46
N LYS A 78 -14.14 12.54 3.83
CA LYS A 78 -12.81 11.92 3.74
C LYS A 78 -12.49 11.58 2.28
N VAL A 79 -11.43 12.16 1.74
CA VAL A 79 -10.93 11.80 0.40
C VAL A 79 -10.26 10.43 0.49
N ILE A 80 -10.67 9.52 -0.38
CA ILE A 80 -10.14 8.14 -0.39
C ILE A 80 -9.11 7.98 -1.49
N GLN A 81 -9.38 8.54 -2.67
CA GLN A 81 -8.52 8.32 -3.83
C GLN A 81 -8.68 9.46 -4.84
N GLU A 82 -7.58 9.75 -5.50
CA GLU A 82 -7.57 10.66 -6.66
C GLU A 82 -6.75 10.00 -7.76
N ARG A 83 -7.26 10.06 -9.00
CA ARG A 83 -6.56 9.48 -10.16
C ARG A 83 -6.88 10.26 -11.44
N GLY A 84 -5.94 10.30 -12.36
CA GLY A 84 -6.18 10.79 -13.72
C GLY A 84 -7.00 9.76 -14.50
N ILE A 85 -8.01 10.22 -15.25
CA ILE A 85 -8.82 9.34 -16.10
C ILE A 85 -8.67 9.70 -17.59
N ALA A 86 -8.25 10.93 -17.89
CA ALA A 86 -7.96 11.39 -19.25
C ALA A 86 -7.07 12.62 -19.17
N ALA A 87 -6.56 13.08 -20.30
CA ALA A 87 -5.76 14.31 -20.35
C ALA A 87 -6.55 15.48 -19.75
N GLY A 88 -6.03 16.05 -18.67
CA GLY A 88 -6.64 17.17 -17.97
C GLY A 88 -7.87 16.83 -17.13
N ILE A 89 -8.29 15.56 -17.06
CA ILE A 89 -9.47 15.15 -16.26
C ILE A 89 -9.03 14.26 -15.11
N ARG A 90 -9.43 14.64 -13.91
CA ARG A 90 -9.11 13.90 -12.68
C ARG A 90 -10.40 13.48 -11.98
N ARG A 91 -10.37 12.31 -11.39
CA ARG A 91 -11.47 11.75 -10.61
C ARG A 91 -11.07 11.69 -9.14
N ILE A 92 -11.87 12.27 -8.29
CA ILE A 92 -11.73 12.20 -6.83
C ILE A 92 -12.85 11.29 -6.31
N GLU A 93 -12.48 10.36 -5.44
CA GLU A 93 -13.43 9.52 -4.71
C GLU A 93 -13.35 9.90 -3.24
N ALA A 94 -14.49 10.16 -2.65
CA ALA A 94 -14.59 10.58 -1.25
C ALA A 94 -15.77 9.88 -0.58
N LEU A 95 -15.67 9.71 0.73
CA LEU A 95 -16.75 9.22 1.59
C LEU A 95 -17.24 10.38 2.45
N ALA A 96 -18.51 10.36 2.82
CA ALA A 96 -19.06 11.40 3.69
C ALA A 96 -19.92 10.78 4.80
N GLY A 97 -20.11 11.53 5.89
CA GLY A 97 -20.95 11.15 7.01
C GLY A 97 -20.52 9.85 7.67
N GLU A 98 -21.45 8.94 7.89
CA GLU A 98 -21.21 7.68 8.58
C GLU A 98 -20.15 6.81 7.91
N GLU A 99 -20.12 6.79 6.58
CA GLU A 99 -19.15 6.01 5.82
C GLU A 99 -17.71 6.49 6.03
N ALA A 100 -17.52 7.81 6.09
CA ALA A 100 -16.20 8.39 6.39
C ALA A 100 -15.74 8.02 7.82
N VAL A 101 -16.65 8.08 8.78
CA VAL A 101 -16.36 7.67 10.18
C VAL A 101 -16.03 6.18 10.26
N ARG A 102 -16.79 5.34 9.54
CA ARG A 102 -16.54 3.90 9.49
C ARG A 102 -15.14 3.62 8.92
N ARG A 103 -14.79 4.27 7.83
CA ARG A 103 -13.45 4.14 7.21
C ARG A 103 -12.34 4.54 8.19
N ALA A 104 -12.51 5.65 8.90
CA ALA A 104 -11.53 6.10 9.90
C ALA A 104 -11.34 5.06 11.01
N ARG A 105 -12.43 4.41 11.45
CA ARG A 105 -12.36 3.33 12.45
C ARG A 105 -11.62 2.11 11.92
N GLU A 106 -11.85 1.73 10.66
CA GLU A 106 -11.16 0.61 10.01
C GLU A 106 -9.66 0.87 9.90
N ASP A 107 -9.28 2.07 9.44
CA ASP A 107 -7.87 2.48 9.33
C ASP A 107 -7.19 2.45 10.70
N ARG A 108 -7.87 2.98 11.73
CA ARG A 108 -7.38 2.93 13.12
C ARG A 108 -7.16 1.50 13.59
N ALA A 109 -8.11 0.59 13.33
CA ALA A 109 -8.02 -0.81 13.74
C ALA A 109 -6.83 -1.51 13.07
N ILE A 110 -6.54 -1.18 11.82
CA ILE A 110 -5.35 -1.71 11.12
C ILE A 110 -4.07 -1.27 11.84
N VAL A 111 -3.96 0.03 12.14
CA VAL A 111 -2.79 0.57 12.85
C VAL A 111 -2.63 -0.11 14.22
N GLU A 112 -3.71 -0.25 14.98
CA GLU A 112 -3.68 -0.90 16.30
C GLU A 112 -3.23 -2.36 16.23
N ARG A 113 -3.66 -3.10 15.21
CA ARG A 113 -3.19 -4.48 14.99
C ARG A 113 -1.69 -4.53 14.70
N VAL A 114 -1.19 -3.62 13.86
CA VAL A 114 0.26 -3.57 13.54
C VAL A 114 1.06 -3.22 14.81
N GLN A 115 0.60 -2.25 15.61
CA GLN A 115 1.23 -1.89 16.88
C GLN A 115 1.33 -3.11 17.82
N THR A 116 0.23 -3.85 17.95
CA THR A 116 0.16 -5.05 18.80
C THR A 116 1.13 -6.13 18.28
N THR A 117 1.14 -6.37 16.97
CA THR A 117 2.03 -7.37 16.34
C THR A 117 3.51 -7.04 16.58
N LEU A 118 3.88 -5.77 16.46
CA LEU A 118 5.25 -5.30 16.63
C LEU A 118 5.60 -5.00 18.10
N ASN A 119 4.60 -4.99 18.97
CA ASN A 119 4.73 -4.62 20.39
C ASN A 119 5.35 -3.23 20.56
N VAL A 120 4.82 -2.24 19.85
CA VAL A 120 5.34 -0.86 19.84
C VAL A 120 4.19 0.15 19.97
N ASP A 121 4.52 1.35 20.42
CA ASP A 121 3.56 2.46 20.43
C ASP A 121 3.45 3.11 19.03
N ARG A 122 2.43 3.97 18.88
CA ARG A 122 2.14 4.63 17.59
C ARG A 122 3.31 5.51 17.10
N ARG A 123 4.03 6.15 18.02
CA ARG A 123 5.11 7.08 17.65
C ARG A 123 6.34 6.35 17.10
N SER A 124 6.64 5.18 17.68
CA SER A 124 7.80 4.37 17.29
C SER A 124 7.49 3.37 16.16
N LEU A 125 6.23 3.28 15.71
CA LEU A 125 5.78 2.31 14.72
C LEU A 125 6.61 2.37 13.43
N HIS A 126 6.77 3.56 12.88
CA HIS A 126 7.49 3.77 11.61
C HIS A 126 8.96 3.35 11.73
N GLU A 127 9.64 3.80 12.80
CA GLU A 127 11.05 3.47 13.04
C GLU A 127 11.24 1.97 13.25
N SER A 128 10.32 1.32 13.99
CA SER A 128 10.38 -0.11 14.24
C SER A 128 10.20 -0.91 12.95
N LEU A 129 9.31 -0.48 12.09
CA LEU A 129 9.11 -1.08 10.79
C LEU A 129 10.35 -0.93 9.90
N GLN A 130 10.94 0.26 9.86
CA GLN A 130 12.18 0.50 9.09
C GLN A 130 13.31 -0.42 9.60
N ARG A 131 13.48 -0.50 10.92
CA ARG A 131 14.50 -1.36 11.53
C ARG A 131 14.30 -2.83 11.14
N LEU A 132 13.06 -3.32 11.18
CA LEU A 132 12.74 -4.69 10.76
C LEU A 132 13.08 -4.95 9.29
N LEU A 133 12.77 -3.99 8.42
CA LEU A 133 13.09 -4.11 6.99
C LEU A 133 14.61 -4.15 6.76
N GLU A 134 15.37 -3.33 7.47
CA GLU A 134 16.84 -3.31 7.41
C GLU A 134 17.43 -4.61 7.92
N GLN A 135 16.94 -5.10 9.06
CA GLN A 135 17.38 -6.40 9.62
C GLN A 135 17.08 -7.54 8.64
N ASN A 136 15.90 -7.54 8.04
CA ASN A 136 15.54 -8.56 7.05
C ASN A 136 16.50 -8.54 5.86
N ARG A 137 16.79 -7.35 5.32
CA ARG A 137 17.76 -7.19 4.21
C ARG A 137 19.16 -7.67 4.60
N SER A 138 19.60 -7.37 5.83
CA SER A 138 20.90 -7.80 6.33
C SER A 138 20.96 -9.32 6.44
N LEU A 139 19.94 -9.93 7.03
CA LEU A 139 19.85 -11.39 7.16
C LEU A 139 19.82 -12.08 5.79
N GLN A 140 19.11 -11.53 4.83
CA GLN A 140 19.08 -12.06 3.46
C GLN A 140 20.47 -12.06 2.83
N ARG A 141 21.23 -10.97 3.01
CA ARG A 141 22.62 -10.88 2.51
C ARG A 141 23.53 -11.91 3.21
N GLU A 142 23.39 -12.05 4.52
CA GLU A 142 24.16 -13.01 5.31
C GLU A 142 23.88 -14.46 4.87
N ILE A 143 22.61 -14.80 4.68
CA ILE A 143 22.19 -16.11 4.15
C ILE A 143 22.84 -16.35 2.78
N GLU A 144 22.82 -15.36 1.90
CA GLU A 144 23.41 -15.49 0.57
C GLU A 144 24.93 -15.68 0.65
N GLN A 145 25.61 -14.93 1.52
CA GLN A 145 27.04 -15.09 1.77
C GLN A 145 27.37 -16.47 2.32
N LEU A 146 26.56 -16.96 3.26
CA LEU A 146 26.76 -18.31 3.84
C LEU A 146 26.54 -19.39 2.77
N LYS A 147 25.54 -19.24 1.90
CA LYS A 147 25.31 -20.18 0.77
C LYS A 147 26.51 -20.20 -0.17
N ILE A 148 27.04 -19.02 -0.53
CA ILE A 148 28.23 -18.91 -1.39
C ILE A 148 29.43 -19.54 -0.73
N ALA A 149 29.66 -19.27 0.56
CA ALA A 149 30.75 -19.85 1.34
C ALA A 149 30.61 -21.38 1.42
N MET A 150 29.40 -21.89 1.64
CA MET A 150 29.14 -23.33 1.66
C MET A 150 29.35 -23.95 0.25
N ALA A 151 28.95 -23.28 -0.81
CA ALA A 151 29.17 -23.75 -2.17
C ALA A 151 30.66 -23.70 -2.57
N ALA A 152 31.35 -22.64 -2.16
CA ALA A 152 32.79 -22.48 -2.40
C ALA A 152 33.66 -23.35 -1.46
N GLY A 153 33.19 -23.56 -0.21
CA GLY A 153 33.82 -24.36 0.82
C GLY A 153 33.31 -25.80 0.87
N GLY A 154 32.57 -26.25 -0.12
CA GLY A 154 32.11 -27.64 -0.26
C GLY A 154 33.24 -28.63 -0.52
N GLY A 155 34.49 -28.15 -0.53
CA GLY A 155 35.68 -28.90 -0.22
C GLY A 155 36.05 -28.60 1.24
N ALA A 156 35.77 -29.51 2.13
CA ALA A 156 36.05 -29.41 3.55
C ALA A 156 37.43 -28.82 3.82
N ALA A 157 37.48 -27.68 4.48
CA ALA A 157 38.72 -27.27 5.15
C ALA A 157 39.00 -28.33 6.24
N GLY A 158 39.89 -29.23 5.98
CA GLY A 158 40.39 -30.18 6.96
C GLY A 158 40.08 -31.66 6.75
N ALA A 159 39.54 -32.08 5.60
CA ALA A 159 39.54 -33.48 5.27
C ALA A 159 40.45 -33.69 4.04
N GLU A 160 41.68 -34.11 4.27
CA GLU A 160 42.49 -34.65 3.20
C GLU A 160 41.82 -35.96 2.74
N ASP A 161 41.30 -35.96 1.53
CA ASP A 161 40.82 -37.20 0.90
C ASP A 161 42.03 -38.05 0.59
N GLU A 162 42.30 -39.05 1.40
CA GLU A 162 43.42 -39.98 1.21
C GLU A 162 42.93 -41.19 0.41
N ILE A 163 43.43 -41.29 -0.82
CA ILE A 163 43.18 -42.47 -1.65
C ILE A 163 44.24 -43.51 -1.32
N ARG A 164 43.85 -44.65 -0.74
CA ARG A 164 44.72 -45.78 -0.48
C ARG A 164 44.32 -46.96 -1.35
N GLU A 165 45.32 -47.63 -1.88
CA GLU A 165 45.09 -48.88 -2.60
C GLU A 165 45.32 -50.05 -1.64
N ILE A 166 44.28 -50.86 -1.44
CA ILE A 166 44.31 -52.04 -0.58
C ILE A 166 43.83 -53.23 -1.40
N ALA A 167 44.74 -54.19 -1.59
CA ALA A 167 44.49 -55.43 -2.35
C ALA A 167 43.98 -55.16 -3.79
N GLY A 168 44.55 -54.13 -4.47
CA GLY A 168 44.21 -53.79 -5.84
C GLY A 168 42.94 -52.99 -6.02
N VAL A 169 42.31 -52.53 -4.94
CA VAL A 169 41.10 -51.70 -4.94
C VAL A 169 41.45 -50.31 -4.39
N ARG A 170 41.11 -49.30 -5.14
CA ARG A 170 41.29 -47.90 -4.67
C ARG A 170 40.14 -47.52 -3.73
N VAL A 171 40.50 -47.18 -2.49
CA VAL A 171 39.54 -46.80 -1.44
C VAL A 171 39.74 -45.34 -1.07
N LEU A 172 38.68 -44.54 -1.17
CA LEU A 172 38.65 -43.15 -0.71
C LEU A 172 38.27 -43.15 0.79
N VAL A 173 39.21 -42.65 1.62
CA VAL A 173 38.97 -42.51 3.07
C VAL A 173 38.67 -41.03 3.36
N ARG A 174 37.48 -40.80 3.76
CA ARG A 174 37.06 -39.43 4.12
C ARG A 174 36.76 -39.34 5.61
N UNK A 175 37.40 -38.69 6.33
CA UNK A 175 37.20 -38.56 7.69
C UNK A 175 36.21 -37.51 7.92
N UNK A 176 35.35 -37.77 8.12
CA UNK A 176 34.41 -36.93 8.54
C UNK A 176 34.52 -36.83 9.99
N UNK A 177 34.92 -35.97 10.30
CA UNK A 177 35.04 -35.74 11.65
C UNK A 177 33.73 -35.57 12.23
N UNK A 178 33.09 -36.35 12.00
CA UNK A 178 31.87 -36.33 12.69
C UNK A 178 31.99 -37.18 13.87
N UNK A 179 31.63 -37.01 14.48
CA UNK A 179 31.59 -37.68 15.66
C UNK A 179 31.08 -39.03 15.54
N UNK A 180 30.80 -39.44 14.60
CA UNK A 180 30.53 -40.75 14.48
C UNK A 180 31.22 -41.27 13.27
N UNK A 181 31.89 -41.91 13.31
CA UNK A 181 32.56 -42.36 12.29
C UNK A 181 31.74 -43.29 11.51
N UNK A 182 31.26 -42.96 10.76
CA UNK A 182 30.70 -43.73 9.94
C UNK A 182 31.61 -43.99 8.90
N UNK A 183 31.99 -44.69 8.98
CA UNK A 183 32.68 -45.05 8.13
C UNK A 183 31.88 -45.61 7.20
N SER A 184 31.59 -45.10 6.11
CA SER A 184 30.97 -45.67 4.92
C SER A 184 32.02 -46.14 3.94
N ILE A 185 32.11 -47.40 3.83
CA ILE A 185 32.98 -48.04 2.83
C ILE A 185 32.08 -48.24 1.56
N THR A 186 32.35 -47.48 0.53
CA THR A 186 31.75 -47.71 -0.78
C THR A 186 32.73 -48.50 -1.65
N ALA A 187 32.50 -49.79 -1.74
CA ALA A 187 33.24 -50.62 -2.69
C ALA A 187 32.58 -50.56 -4.06
N GLY A 188 33.27 -49.92 -5.00
CA GLY A 188 32.82 -49.93 -6.40
C GLY A 188 33.17 -51.26 -7.05
N ALA A 189 32.15 -52.14 -7.17
CA ALA A 189 32.27 -53.34 -7.96
C ALA A 189 32.28 -53.02 -9.43
N GLY A 190 33.40 -53.23 -10.09
CA GLY A 190 33.47 -53.16 -11.57
C GLY A 190 32.72 -54.35 -12.17
N CYS A 191 31.77 -54.05 -13.04
CA CYS A 191 31.08 -55.08 -13.81
C CYS A 191 32.00 -55.54 -14.96
N PRO A 192 32.20 -56.85 -15.19
CA PRO A 192 32.99 -57.29 -16.32
C PRO A 192 32.19 -57.15 -17.64
N PRO A 193 32.82 -56.92 -18.79
CA PRO A 193 32.15 -56.87 -20.06
C PRO A 193 31.70 -58.24 -20.55
N VAL A 194 30.50 -58.34 -21.09
CA VAL A 194 30.03 -59.45 -21.92
C VAL A 194 30.23 -59.09 -23.37
#